data_0a439904bc77d75e5c14180a7ab9b41b
#
_entry.id   0a439904bc77d75e5c14180a7ab9b41b
#
_cell.length_a   1.000
_cell.length_b   1.000
_cell.length_c   1.000
_cell.angle_alpha   90.00
_cell.angle_beta   90.00
_cell.angle_gamma   90.00
#
_symmetry.space_group_name_H-M   'P 1'
#
loop_
_entity.id
_entity.type
_entity.pdbx_description
1 polymer ?
#
loop_
_entity_poly.entity_id
_entity_poly.type
_entity_poly.pdbx_seq_one_letter_code
_entity_poly.pdbx_strand_id
1 'polypeptide(L)'
;ISDALDLTAADAMDVFPGKDIRPKLLALVDVGLGYLTLGQPLSTLSGGECQRLKLASRLHEQGNLCVLDEPTTGLHTSDCGHLLGLLDRLVDGGSSVIVVEHNLDVVAHADWVIDLGPDGGDAGGRVVFEGPPHTLLDAEGSATGEYLARHVRRWVDA
;
A
#
# COMPACT_ATOMS: atom_id res chain seq x y z
N ILE A 1 19.21 -22.87 -14.72
CA ILE A 1 19.19 -21.88 -13.60
C ILE A 1 19.04 -20.47 -14.21
N SER A 2 19.80 -20.12 -15.26
CA SER A 2 19.68 -18.84 -15.94
C SER A 2 18.23 -18.55 -16.33
N ASP A 3 17.59 -19.47 -17.05
CA ASP A 3 16.23 -19.33 -17.54
C ASP A 3 15.20 -19.13 -16.40
N ALA A 4 15.46 -19.74 -15.23
CA ALA A 4 14.62 -19.55 -14.06
C ALA A 4 14.76 -18.14 -13.45
N LEU A 5 15.96 -17.56 -13.49
CA LEU A 5 16.24 -16.21 -13.00
C LEU A 5 15.64 -15.13 -13.91
N ASP A 6 15.45 -15.46 -15.20
CA ASP A 6 14.84 -14.55 -16.18
C ASP A 6 13.30 -14.53 -16.12
N LEU A 7 12.68 -15.49 -15.42
CA LEU A 7 11.24 -15.50 -15.20
C LEU A 7 10.81 -14.33 -14.31
N THR A 8 9.68 -13.72 -14.64
CA THR A 8 9.01 -12.81 -13.71
C THR A 8 8.43 -13.58 -12.51
N ALA A 9 8.19 -12.90 -11.40
CA ALA A 9 7.55 -13.53 -10.24
C ALA A 9 6.16 -14.10 -10.61
N ALA A 10 5.42 -13.45 -11.51
CA ALA A 10 4.14 -13.91 -12.01
C ALA A 10 4.28 -15.18 -12.85
N ASP A 11 5.18 -15.21 -13.84
CA ASP A 11 5.39 -16.38 -14.70
C ASP A 11 5.96 -17.57 -13.93
N ALA A 12 6.77 -17.30 -12.91
CA ALA A 12 7.37 -18.32 -12.05
C ALA A 12 6.31 -19.10 -11.24
N MET A 13 5.13 -18.54 -11.00
CA MET A 13 4.03 -19.24 -10.30
C MET A 13 3.55 -20.49 -11.06
N ASP A 14 3.63 -20.47 -12.39
CA ASP A 14 3.22 -21.61 -13.22
C ASP A 14 4.33 -22.68 -13.31
N VAL A 15 5.59 -22.25 -13.19
CA VAL A 15 6.75 -23.14 -13.27
C VAL A 15 7.07 -23.79 -11.92
N PHE A 16 6.82 -23.09 -10.80
CA PHE A 16 7.16 -23.56 -9.45
C PHE A 16 5.91 -23.72 -8.58
N PRO A 17 5.15 -24.83 -8.73
CA PRO A 17 3.92 -25.08 -7.96
C PRO A 17 4.17 -25.50 -6.49
N GLY A 18 5.44 -25.57 -6.07
CA GLY A 18 5.83 -26.03 -4.73
C GLY A 18 5.26 -25.18 -3.59
N LYS A 19 4.83 -25.83 -2.51
CA LYS A 19 4.19 -25.18 -1.35
C LYS A 19 5.09 -24.15 -0.65
N ASP A 20 6.39 -24.26 -0.78
CA ASP A 20 7.36 -23.35 -0.14
C ASP A 20 7.67 -22.11 -0.98
N ILE A 21 7.52 -22.21 -2.30
CA ILE A 21 7.88 -21.14 -3.26
C ILE A 21 6.65 -20.33 -3.64
N ARG A 22 5.56 -21.02 -4.00
CA ARG A 22 4.34 -20.38 -4.49
C ARG A 22 3.76 -19.29 -3.58
N PRO A 23 3.69 -19.43 -2.23
CA PRO A 23 3.21 -18.36 -1.37
C PRO A 23 4.08 -17.09 -1.43
N LYS A 24 5.40 -17.25 -1.59
CA LYS A 24 6.33 -16.13 -1.70
C LYS A 24 6.18 -15.39 -3.03
N LEU A 25 5.98 -16.14 -4.13
CA LEU A 25 5.69 -15.54 -5.44
C LEU A 25 4.35 -14.82 -5.43
N LEU A 26 3.33 -15.43 -4.82
CA LEU A 26 2.02 -14.81 -4.67
C LEU A 26 2.12 -13.50 -3.88
N ALA A 27 2.88 -13.49 -2.78
CA ALA A 27 3.11 -12.28 -1.99
C ALA A 27 3.75 -11.15 -2.83
N LEU A 28 4.67 -11.47 -3.76
CA LEU A 28 5.23 -10.48 -4.69
C LEU A 28 4.18 -9.95 -5.67
N VAL A 29 3.34 -10.82 -6.20
CA VAL A 29 2.25 -10.42 -7.10
C VAL A 29 1.24 -9.52 -6.36
N ASP A 30 0.88 -9.91 -5.14
CA ASP A 30 -0.08 -9.20 -4.30
C ASP A 30 0.37 -7.76 -3.94
N VAL A 31 1.67 -7.51 -3.87
CA VAL A 31 2.22 -6.15 -3.66
C VAL A 31 2.50 -5.39 -4.97
N GLY A 32 2.04 -5.91 -6.11
CA GLY A 32 2.27 -5.30 -7.42
C GLY A 32 3.70 -5.42 -7.94
N LEU A 33 4.47 -6.42 -7.46
CA LEU A 33 5.83 -6.71 -7.90
C LEU A 33 5.93 -7.97 -8.78
N GLY A 34 4.81 -8.43 -9.34
CA GLY A 34 4.74 -9.62 -10.18
C GLY A 34 5.60 -9.54 -11.45
N TYR A 35 5.90 -8.34 -11.92
CA TYR A 35 6.73 -8.08 -13.11
C TYR A 35 8.24 -8.20 -12.86
N LEU A 36 8.70 -8.19 -11.60
CA LEU A 36 10.12 -8.32 -11.29
C LEU A 36 10.62 -9.72 -11.64
N THR A 37 11.80 -9.79 -12.26
CA THR A 37 12.46 -11.07 -12.52
C THR A 37 13.05 -11.64 -11.24
N LEU A 38 13.10 -12.97 -11.12
CA LEU A 38 13.64 -13.64 -9.93
C LEU A 38 15.14 -13.34 -9.73
N GLY A 39 15.84 -13.03 -10.82
CA GLY A 39 17.26 -12.64 -10.81
C GLY A 39 17.50 -11.15 -10.64
N GLN A 40 16.46 -10.32 -10.47
CA GLN A 40 16.56 -8.87 -10.34
C GLN A 40 17.46 -8.47 -9.15
N PRO A 41 18.54 -7.70 -9.35
CA PRO A 41 19.34 -7.20 -8.24
C PRO A 41 18.53 -6.18 -7.41
N LEU A 42 18.56 -6.32 -6.08
CA LEU A 42 17.83 -5.40 -5.18
C LEU A 42 18.27 -3.94 -5.33
N SER A 43 19.51 -3.70 -5.76
CA SER A 43 20.06 -2.36 -6.00
C SER A 43 19.43 -1.63 -7.19
N THR A 44 18.69 -2.35 -8.05
CA THR A 44 17.99 -1.76 -9.20
C THR A 44 16.54 -1.38 -8.89
N LEU A 45 16.04 -1.75 -7.71
CA LEU A 45 14.69 -1.44 -7.27
C LEU A 45 14.57 0.02 -6.83
N SER A 46 13.44 0.63 -7.14
CA SER A 46 13.05 1.93 -6.59
C SER A 46 12.76 1.84 -5.08
N GLY A 47 12.72 2.98 -4.40
CA GLY A 47 12.39 3.01 -2.97
C GLY A 47 11.03 2.37 -2.66
N GLY A 48 10.01 2.66 -3.47
CA GLY A 48 8.66 2.08 -3.33
C GLY A 48 8.65 0.56 -3.58
N GLU A 49 9.39 0.05 -4.56
CA GLU A 49 9.54 -1.40 -4.81
C GLU A 49 10.23 -2.11 -3.65
N CYS A 50 11.30 -1.51 -3.10
CA CYS A 50 11.98 -2.04 -1.92
C CYS A 50 11.04 -2.13 -0.71
N GLN A 51 10.19 -1.12 -0.52
CA GLN A 51 9.24 -1.06 0.57
C GLN A 51 8.16 -2.14 0.42
N ARG A 52 7.58 -2.29 -0.77
CA ARG A 52 6.62 -3.35 -1.09
C ARG A 52 7.22 -4.74 -0.96
N LEU A 53 8.49 -4.93 -1.35
CA LEU A 53 9.19 -6.19 -1.17
C LEU A 53 9.35 -6.54 0.32
N LYS A 54 9.68 -5.56 1.18
CA LYS A 54 9.72 -5.75 2.64
C LYS A 54 8.34 -6.10 3.18
N LEU A 55 7.28 -5.47 2.67
CA LEU A 55 5.91 -5.77 3.04
C LEU A 55 5.54 -7.21 2.68
N ALA A 56 5.83 -7.64 1.44
CA ALA A 56 5.60 -9.02 0.99
C ALA A 56 6.31 -10.05 1.88
N SER A 57 7.52 -9.74 2.36
CA SER A 57 8.28 -10.65 3.24
C SER A 57 7.66 -10.82 4.64
N ARG A 58 6.84 -9.86 5.09
CA ARG A 58 6.23 -9.83 6.43
C ARG A 58 4.78 -10.31 6.49
N LEU A 59 4.19 -10.65 5.35
CA LEU A 59 2.79 -11.09 5.25
C LEU A 59 2.43 -12.27 6.17
N HIS A 60 3.40 -13.02 6.64
CA HIS A 60 3.19 -14.19 7.50
C HIS A 60 3.54 -13.92 8.98
N GLU A 61 3.97 -12.70 9.31
CA GLU A 61 4.26 -12.31 10.69
C GLU A 61 3.00 -11.74 11.33
N GLN A 62 2.57 -12.28 12.48
CA GLN A 62 1.36 -11.85 13.19
C GLN A 62 1.71 -10.87 14.32
N GLY A 63 0.79 -9.93 14.59
CA GLY A 63 0.83 -9.08 15.79
C GLY A 63 1.88 -7.98 15.78
N ASN A 64 2.38 -7.59 14.62
CA ASN A 64 3.39 -6.54 14.46
C ASN A 64 2.76 -5.18 14.13
N LEU A 65 3.44 -4.10 14.52
CA LEU A 65 3.19 -2.76 14.00
C LEU A 65 3.96 -2.58 12.69
N CYS A 66 3.24 -2.32 11.61
CA CYS A 66 3.80 -2.01 10.31
C CYS A 66 3.64 -0.51 10.02
N VAL A 67 4.72 0.18 9.68
CA VAL A 67 4.70 1.59 9.26
C VAL A 67 5.15 1.66 7.82
N LEU A 68 4.32 2.23 6.96
CA LEU A 68 4.54 2.39 5.52
C LEU A 68 4.53 3.87 5.17
N ASP A 69 5.51 4.29 4.38
CA ASP A 69 5.65 5.66 3.90
C ASP A 69 5.47 5.67 2.38
N GLU A 70 4.40 6.32 1.91
CA GLU A 70 3.98 6.41 0.51
C GLU A 70 4.02 5.07 -0.26
N PRO A 71 3.39 3.99 0.24
CA PRO A 71 3.49 2.68 -0.41
C PRO A 71 2.83 2.62 -1.79
N THR A 72 1.98 3.61 -2.15
CA THR A 72 1.39 3.71 -3.49
C THR A 72 2.30 4.38 -4.52
N THR A 73 3.45 4.94 -4.11
CA THR A 73 4.38 5.59 -5.04
C THR A 73 4.85 4.64 -6.13
N GLY A 74 4.63 5.02 -7.40
CA GLY A 74 4.99 4.22 -8.58
C GLY A 74 4.05 3.05 -8.87
N LEU A 75 2.92 2.92 -8.17
CA LEU A 75 1.86 1.99 -8.53
C LEU A 75 0.95 2.58 -9.61
N HIS A 76 0.49 1.72 -10.51
CA HIS A 76 -0.63 2.05 -11.38
C HIS A 76 -1.93 2.01 -10.54
N THR A 77 -2.93 2.80 -10.92
CA THR A 77 -4.22 2.89 -10.19
C THR A 77 -4.89 1.53 -10.01
N SER A 78 -4.76 0.61 -10.99
CA SER A 78 -5.26 -0.76 -10.90
C SER A 78 -4.60 -1.59 -9.79
N ASP A 79 -3.36 -1.24 -9.42
CA ASP A 79 -2.57 -2.03 -8.47
C ASP A 79 -2.77 -1.56 -7.03
N CYS A 80 -3.34 -0.35 -6.85
CA CYS A 80 -3.70 0.16 -5.52
C CYS A 80 -4.69 -0.76 -4.81
N GLY A 81 -5.66 -1.33 -5.54
CA GLY A 81 -6.62 -2.29 -4.98
C GLY A 81 -5.96 -3.56 -4.41
N HIS A 82 -4.93 -4.06 -5.08
CA HIS A 82 -4.16 -5.21 -4.59
C HIS A 82 -3.40 -4.87 -3.29
N LEU A 83 -2.81 -3.67 -3.23
CA LEU A 83 -2.13 -3.20 -2.02
C LEU A 83 -3.12 -3.06 -0.85
N LEU A 84 -4.30 -2.46 -1.07
CA LEU A 84 -5.33 -2.33 -0.04
C LEU A 84 -5.78 -3.69 0.49
N GLY A 85 -6.09 -4.65 -0.40
CA GLY A 85 -6.44 -6.01 0.01
C GLY A 85 -5.32 -6.75 0.75
N LEU A 86 -4.07 -6.35 0.55
CA LEU A 86 -2.94 -6.85 1.30
C LEU A 86 -2.90 -6.25 2.71
N LEU A 87 -3.12 -4.93 2.83
CA LEU A 87 -3.19 -4.25 4.13
C LEU A 87 -4.32 -4.82 4.98
N ASP A 88 -5.48 -5.10 4.38
CA ASP A 88 -6.61 -5.76 5.05
C ASP A 88 -6.18 -7.12 5.63
N ARG A 89 -5.48 -7.96 4.84
CA ARG A 89 -5.00 -9.27 5.32
C ARG A 89 -4.02 -9.15 6.49
N LEU A 90 -3.18 -8.10 6.54
CA LEU A 90 -2.29 -7.84 7.67
C LEU A 90 -3.08 -7.46 8.92
N VAL A 91 -4.09 -6.60 8.79
CA VAL A 91 -4.95 -6.17 9.88
C VAL A 91 -5.80 -7.33 10.38
N ASP A 92 -6.41 -8.11 9.50
CA ASP A 92 -7.18 -9.32 9.82
C ASP A 92 -6.30 -10.39 10.51
N GLY A 93 -5.01 -10.43 10.17
CA GLY A 93 -4.01 -11.28 10.84
C GLY A 93 -3.58 -10.77 12.21
N GLY A 94 -4.16 -9.67 12.71
CA GLY A 94 -3.89 -9.08 14.03
C GLY A 94 -2.72 -8.10 14.07
N SER A 95 -2.23 -7.63 12.91
CA SER A 95 -1.23 -6.56 12.84
C SER A 95 -1.91 -5.18 12.89
N SER A 96 -1.17 -4.17 13.36
CA SER A 96 -1.55 -2.77 13.20
C SER A 96 -0.75 -2.15 12.07
N VAL A 97 -1.42 -1.39 11.19
CA VAL A 97 -0.77 -0.76 10.03
C VAL A 97 -0.94 0.75 10.12
N ILE A 98 0.18 1.47 10.08
CA ILE A 98 0.20 2.94 9.92
C ILE A 98 0.72 3.24 8.52
N VAL A 99 -0.05 4.02 7.77
CA VAL A 99 0.31 4.41 6.40
C VAL A 99 0.42 5.92 6.34
N VAL A 100 1.56 6.43 5.92
CA VAL A 100 1.73 7.84 5.56
C VAL A 100 1.44 7.94 4.07
N GLU A 101 0.36 8.61 3.69
CA GLU A 101 -0.14 8.63 2.31
C GLU A 101 -0.92 9.90 1.98
N HIS A 102 -0.96 10.21 0.69
CA HIS A 102 -1.78 11.26 0.10
C HIS A 102 -2.76 10.72 -0.97
N ASN A 103 -2.71 9.41 -1.25
CA ASN A 103 -3.62 8.74 -2.16
C ASN A 103 -5.01 8.62 -1.51
N LEU A 104 -6.02 9.21 -2.16
CA LEU A 104 -7.37 9.29 -1.61
C LEU A 104 -8.09 7.94 -1.51
N ASP A 105 -7.72 6.96 -2.31
CA ASP A 105 -8.26 5.59 -2.21
C ASP A 105 -7.78 4.93 -0.91
N VAL A 106 -6.51 5.16 -0.53
CA VAL A 106 -5.95 4.67 0.75
C VAL A 106 -6.59 5.40 1.93
N VAL A 107 -6.72 6.74 1.84
CA VAL A 107 -7.36 7.54 2.88
C VAL A 107 -8.82 7.12 3.09
N ALA A 108 -9.57 6.88 2.00
CA ALA A 108 -10.96 6.43 2.07
C ALA A 108 -11.11 5.03 2.68
N HIS A 109 -10.10 4.17 2.51
CA HIS A 109 -10.09 2.78 2.94
C HIS A 109 -9.69 2.59 4.41
N ALA A 110 -9.00 3.57 5.00
CA ALA A 110 -8.49 3.49 6.36
C ALA A 110 -9.62 3.36 7.41
N ASP A 111 -9.34 2.69 8.53
CA ASP A 111 -10.24 2.69 9.69
C ASP A 111 -10.21 4.02 10.44
N TRP A 112 -9.04 4.67 10.43
CA TRP A 112 -8.80 5.94 11.14
C TRP A 112 -7.82 6.81 10.36
N VAL A 113 -8.10 8.11 10.29
CA VAL A 113 -7.26 9.10 9.62
C VAL A 113 -6.77 10.13 10.66
N ILE A 114 -5.50 10.46 10.58
CA ILE A 114 -4.89 11.61 11.28
C ILE A 114 -4.40 12.55 10.19
N ASP A 115 -5.09 13.66 10.01
CA ASP A 115 -4.74 14.67 9.00
C ASP A 115 -3.89 15.77 9.62
N LEU A 116 -2.77 16.05 8.96
CA LEU A 116 -1.78 17.04 9.39
C LEU A 116 -1.80 18.24 8.45
N GLY A 117 -1.97 19.42 8.99
CA GLY A 117 -2.01 20.65 8.19
C GLY A 117 -2.01 21.93 9.02
N PRO A 118 -2.35 23.06 8.40
CA PRO A 118 -2.01 23.39 7.01
C PRO A 118 -0.50 23.62 6.91
N ASP A 119 0.08 23.57 5.72
CA ASP A 119 1.49 23.83 5.43
C ASP A 119 2.51 22.87 6.08
N GLY A 120 3.78 23.00 5.68
CA GLY A 120 4.93 22.29 6.23
C GLY A 120 5.87 23.22 7.00
N GLY A 121 6.90 22.66 7.64
CA GLY A 121 7.91 23.42 8.39
C GLY A 121 7.44 23.87 9.77
N ASP A 122 8.07 24.92 10.33
CA ASP A 122 7.88 25.39 11.72
C ASP A 122 6.44 25.86 12.03
N ALA A 123 5.65 26.23 11.03
CA ALA A 123 4.26 26.67 11.17
C ALA A 123 3.23 25.58 10.89
N GLY A 124 3.66 24.44 10.33
CA GLY A 124 2.81 23.32 9.91
C GLY A 124 2.83 22.12 10.87
N GLY A 125 2.27 21.01 10.39
CA GLY A 125 2.36 19.72 11.09
C GLY A 125 1.49 19.65 12.34
N ARG A 126 0.39 20.40 12.41
CA ARG A 126 -0.61 20.26 13.46
C ARG A 126 -1.68 19.27 13.03
N VAL A 127 -2.18 18.48 13.98
CA VAL A 127 -3.36 17.66 13.74
C VAL A 127 -4.55 18.59 13.52
N VAL A 128 -5.12 18.57 12.30
CA VAL A 128 -6.31 19.34 11.93
C VAL A 128 -7.56 18.48 11.98
N PHE A 129 -7.40 17.17 11.88
CA PHE A 129 -8.48 16.20 12.03
C PHE A 129 -7.92 14.86 12.52
N GLU A 130 -8.72 14.16 13.34
CA GLU A 130 -8.53 12.74 13.66
C GLU A 130 -9.90 12.05 13.76
N GLY A 131 -10.04 10.91 13.09
CA GLY A 131 -11.31 10.19 13.07
C GLY A 131 -11.46 9.22 11.89
N PRO A 132 -12.62 8.56 11.77
CA PRO A 132 -12.93 7.71 10.63
C PRO A 132 -13.04 8.55 9.34
N PRO A 133 -12.67 7.99 8.15
CA PRO A 133 -12.64 8.72 6.89
C PRO A 133 -13.96 9.40 6.51
N HIS A 134 -15.09 8.79 6.84
CA HIS A 134 -16.41 9.35 6.50
C HIS A 134 -16.71 10.66 7.25
N THR A 135 -16.13 10.88 8.43
CA THR A 135 -16.27 12.14 9.18
C THR A 135 -15.28 13.21 8.74
N LEU A 136 -14.21 12.82 8.04
CA LEU A 136 -13.25 13.73 7.42
C LEU A 136 -13.90 14.59 6.31
N LEU A 137 -14.95 14.05 5.66
CA LEU A 137 -15.66 14.74 4.58
C LEU A 137 -16.28 16.09 4.99
N ASP A 138 -16.61 16.22 6.29
CA ASP A 138 -17.25 17.39 6.88
C ASP A 138 -16.29 18.20 7.77
N ALA A 139 -15.00 17.83 7.79
CA ALA A 139 -14.00 18.48 8.63
C ALA A 139 -13.62 19.87 8.09
N GLU A 140 -13.97 20.91 8.83
CA GLU A 140 -13.59 22.29 8.50
C GLU A 140 -12.07 22.48 8.58
N GLY A 141 -11.49 23.07 7.55
CA GLY A 141 -10.05 23.38 7.50
C GLY A 141 -9.15 22.21 7.08
N SER A 142 -9.71 21.05 6.77
CA SER A 142 -8.97 19.91 6.19
C SER A 142 -8.98 20.00 4.66
N ALA A 143 -7.82 20.25 4.07
CA ALA A 143 -7.65 20.16 2.61
C ALA A 143 -7.89 18.71 2.13
N THR A 144 -7.40 17.73 2.88
CA THR A 144 -7.60 16.30 2.59
C THR A 144 -9.09 15.96 2.55
N GLY A 145 -9.88 16.48 3.49
CA GLY A 145 -11.33 16.28 3.54
C GLY A 145 -12.04 16.85 2.31
N GLU A 146 -11.67 18.07 1.87
CA GLU A 146 -12.24 18.66 0.66
C GLU A 146 -11.94 17.83 -0.60
N TYR A 147 -10.71 17.35 -0.75
CA TYR A 147 -10.32 16.51 -1.88
C TYR A 147 -11.01 15.16 -1.83
N LEU A 148 -11.09 14.54 -0.65
CA LEU A 148 -11.77 13.26 -0.45
C LEU A 148 -13.26 13.36 -0.78
N ALA A 149 -13.94 14.43 -0.35
CA ALA A 149 -15.35 14.65 -0.67
C ALA A 149 -15.62 14.75 -2.19
N ARG A 150 -14.69 15.38 -2.94
CA ARG A 150 -14.76 15.44 -4.41
C ARG A 150 -14.47 14.08 -5.06
N HIS A 151 -13.54 13.32 -4.48
CA HIS A 151 -13.14 12.00 -4.96
C HIS A 151 -14.30 11.01 -4.84
N VAL A 152 -14.93 10.92 -3.67
CA VAL A 152 -16.05 10.01 -3.39
C VAL A 152 -17.27 10.33 -4.27
N ARG A 153 -17.59 11.61 -4.50
CA ARG A 153 -18.72 12.01 -5.37
C ARG A 153 -18.56 11.49 -6.80
N ARG A 154 -17.35 11.43 -7.33
CA ARG A 154 -17.10 10.88 -8.69
C ARG A 154 -17.45 9.39 -8.81
N TRP A 155 -17.43 8.64 -7.71
CA TRP A 155 -17.78 7.21 -7.70
C TRP A 155 -19.30 6.99 -7.62
N VAL A 156 -20.04 7.98 -7.10
CA VAL A 156 -21.51 7.89 -6.99
C VAL A 156 -22.18 8.30 -8.29
N ASP A 157 -21.53 9.17 -9.09
CA ASP A 157 -22.06 9.72 -10.34
C ASP A 157 -21.58 8.95 -11.60
N ALA A 158 -20.81 7.89 -11.45
CA ALA A 158 -20.28 7.04 -12.55
C ALA A 158 -21.01 5.70 -12.62
#